data_95dfb9ad4d743a08e51ca4622866c1fb
#
_entry.id   95dfb9ad4d743a08e51ca4622866c1fb
#
_cell.length_a   1.000
_cell.length_b   1.000
_cell.length_c   1.000
_cell.angle_alpha   90.00
_cell.angle_beta   90.00
_cell.angle_gamma   90.00
#
_symmetry.space_group_name_H-M   'P 1'
#
loop_
_entity.id
_entity.type
_entity.pdbx_description
1 polymer ?
#
loop_
_entity_poly.entity_id
_entity_poly.type
_entity_poly.pdbx_seq_one_letter_code
_entity_poly.pdbx_strand_id
1 'polypeptide(L)'
;MEEKKRIVFILNPISGTHSKKEIPGLIDKLLDKEQFDYELRLTEYAGHAAEIAKESAAEGIDVVVAIGGDGTVNEVARSLVHTETALGIIPR
;
A
#
# COMPACT_ATOMS: atom_id res chain seq x y z
N MET A 1 -11.95 -9.41 -22.04
CA MET A 1 -11.42 -8.15 -21.49
C MET A 1 -10.76 -8.43 -20.14
N GLU A 2 -9.51 -8.07 -20.01
CA GLU A 2 -8.80 -8.33 -18.79
C GLU A 2 -9.02 -7.20 -17.80
N GLU A 3 -9.25 -7.58 -16.55
CA GLU A 3 -9.35 -6.61 -15.49
C GLU A 3 -7.96 -6.16 -15.09
N LYS A 4 -7.84 -4.90 -14.77
CA LYS A 4 -6.59 -4.38 -14.25
C LYS A 4 -6.36 -4.93 -12.84
N LYS A 5 -5.10 -5.18 -12.51
CA LYS A 5 -4.75 -5.55 -11.15
C LYS A 5 -4.85 -4.34 -10.27
N ARG A 6 -5.30 -4.55 -9.05
CA ARG A 6 -5.57 -3.48 -8.10
C ARG A 6 -4.50 -3.46 -7.02
N ILE A 7 -3.93 -2.29 -6.80
CA ILE A 7 -2.85 -2.11 -5.83
C ILE A 7 -3.24 -1.00 -4.85
N VAL A 8 -3.04 -1.25 -3.57
CA VAL A 8 -3.20 -0.22 -2.55
C VAL A 8 -1.83 0.05 -1.94
N PHE A 9 -1.41 1.31 -1.99
CA PHE A 9 -0.18 1.75 -1.34
C PHE A 9 -0.55 2.37 0.00
N ILE A 10 0.11 1.94 1.06
CA ILE A 10 -0.13 2.46 2.41
C ILE A 10 1.10 3.22 2.85
N LEU A 11 0.94 4.50 3.12
CA LEU A 11 2.02 5.40 3.53
C LEU A 11 1.75 5.99 4.90
N ASN A 12 2.74 5.88 5.79
CA ASN A 12 2.71 6.61 7.05
C ASN A 12 3.40 7.96 6.82
N PRO A 13 2.66 9.07 6.81
CA PRO A 13 3.24 10.37 6.47
C PRO A 13 4.16 10.93 7.54
N ILE A 14 4.14 10.37 8.73
CA ILE A 14 4.98 10.87 9.85
C ILE A 14 6.40 10.33 9.76
N SER A 15 6.57 9.14 9.20
CA SER A 15 7.80 8.38 9.33
C SER A 15 8.90 8.73 8.36
N GLY A 16 8.71 9.70 7.47
CA GLY A 16 9.71 10.01 6.48
C GLY A 16 9.90 11.48 6.27
N THR A 17 11.03 11.83 5.64
CA THR A 17 11.35 13.21 5.31
C THR A 17 10.80 13.63 3.95
N HIS A 18 10.37 12.65 3.16
CA HIS A 18 9.84 12.94 1.84
C HIS A 18 8.40 13.40 1.92
N SER A 19 8.05 14.35 1.08
CA SER A 19 6.72 14.89 1.09
C SER A 19 5.71 13.91 0.49
N LYS A 20 4.46 14.07 0.89
CA LYS A 20 3.36 13.30 0.32
C LYS A 20 3.26 13.49 -1.19
N LYS A 21 3.81 14.60 -1.70
CA LYS A 21 3.72 14.91 -3.13
C LYS A 21 4.68 14.11 -3.99
N GLU A 22 5.78 13.64 -3.40
CA GLU A 22 6.78 12.89 -4.15
C GLU A 22 6.35 11.46 -4.43
N ILE A 23 5.63 10.85 -3.50
CA ILE A 23 5.25 9.44 -3.60
C ILE A 23 4.28 9.19 -4.76
N PRO A 24 3.19 9.96 -4.92
CA PRO A 24 2.31 9.75 -6.07
C PRO A 24 3.03 9.89 -7.41
N GLY A 25 3.93 10.87 -7.51
CA GLY A 25 4.72 11.06 -8.73
C GLY A 25 5.62 9.88 -9.03
N LEU A 26 6.24 9.31 -7.99
CA LEU A 26 7.09 8.14 -8.15
C LEU A 26 6.27 6.93 -8.60
N ILE A 27 5.11 6.74 -8.00
CA ILE A 27 4.22 5.65 -8.38
C ILE A 27 3.80 5.78 -9.84
N ASP A 28 3.44 6.99 -10.26
CA ASP A 28 3.05 7.25 -11.64
C ASP A 28 4.14 6.90 -12.64
N LYS A 29 5.40 7.12 -12.25
CA LYS A 29 6.52 6.78 -13.12
C LYS A 29 6.79 5.30 -13.19
N LEU A 30 6.56 4.58 -12.09
CA LEU A 30 6.92 3.18 -11.98
C LEU A 30 5.82 2.23 -12.44
N LEU A 31 4.55 2.64 -12.34
CA LEU A 31 3.43 1.77 -12.66
C LEU A 31 2.92 2.03 -14.07
N ASP A 32 2.62 0.93 -14.75
CA ASP A 32 1.92 0.97 -16.02
C ASP A 32 0.42 1.07 -15.73
N LYS A 33 -0.11 2.25 -15.88
CA LYS A 33 -1.52 2.51 -15.58
C LYS A 33 -2.49 1.75 -16.48
N GLU A 34 -2.01 1.24 -17.59
CA GLU A 34 -2.85 0.43 -18.45
C GLU A 34 -3.09 -0.96 -17.86
N GLN A 35 -2.17 -1.43 -17.04
CA GLN A 35 -2.26 -2.75 -16.42
C GLN A 35 -2.69 -2.73 -14.96
N PHE A 36 -2.54 -1.58 -14.31
CA PHE A 36 -2.79 -1.48 -12.87
C PHE A 36 -3.67 -0.30 -12.52
N ASP A 37 -4.60 -0.54 -11.61
CA ASP A 37 -5.30 0.53 -10.91
C ASP A 37 -4.69 0.63 -9.53
N TYR A 38 -4.41 1.83 -9.06
CA TYR A 38 -3.84 1.98 -7.74
C TYR A 38 -4.52 3.08 -6.93
N GLU A 39 -4.35 2.98 -5.63
CA GLU A 39 -4.83 3.96 -4.69
C GLU A 39 -3.74 4.15 -3.63
N LEU A 40 -3.50 5.40 -3.24
CA LEU A 40 -2.58 5.71 -2.15
C LEU A 40 -3.40 6.08 -0.92
N ARG A 41 -3.17 5.37 0.18
CA ARG A 41 -3.86 5.62 1.44
C ARG A 41 -2.86 6.02 2.51
N LEU A 42 -3.17 7.10 3.21
CA LEU A 42 -2.30 7.62 4.26
C LEU A 42 -2.81 7.16 5.62
N THR A 43 -1.89 6.76 6.49
CA THR A 43 -2.30 6.39 7.85
C THR A 43 -2.46 7.64 8.69
N GLU A 44 -3.38 7.58 9.65
CA GLU A 44 -3.70 8.73 10.50
C GLU A 44 -3.44 8.45 11.97
N TYR A 45 -3.24 7.20 12.35
CA TYR A 45 -3.03 6.81 13.76
C TYR A 45 -2.34 5.45 13.82
N ALA A 46 -1.85 5.10 15.00
CA ALA A 46 -1.21 3.82 15.23
C ALA A 46 -2.20 2.68 14.97
N GLY A 47 -1.80 1.70 14.22
CA GLY A 47 -2.67 0.57 13.85
C GLY A 47 -3.49 0.80 12.60
N HIS A 48 -3.52 2.01 12.07
CA HIS A 48 -4.34 2.31 10.89
C HIS A 48 -3.89 1.51 9.66
N ALA A 49 -2.58 1.32 9.51
CA ALA A 49 -2.06 0.53 8.39
C ALA A 49 -2.62 -0.89 8.39
N ALA A 50 -2.74 -1.49 9.57
CA ALA A 50 -3.33 -2.83 9.69
C ALA A 50 -4.78 -2.84 9.26
N GLU A 51 -5.54 -1.81 9.64
CA GLU A 51 -6.95 -1.73 9.26
C GLU A 51 -7.11 -1.58 7.76
N ILE A 52 -6.30 -0.71 7.15
CA ILE A 52 -6.34 -0.51 5.70
C ILE A 52 -5.99 -1.81 4.97
N ALA A 53 -4.97 -2.52 5.45
CA ALA A 53 -4.57 -3.78 4.83
C ALA A 53 -5.68 -4.83 4.91
N LYS A 54 -6.33 -4.94 6.06
CA LYS A 54 -7.44 -5.90 6.23
C LYS A 54 -8.61 -5.57 5.33
N GLU A 55 -8.97 -4.29 5.24
CA GLU A 55 -10.03 -3.86 4.36
C GLU A 55 -9.70 -4.14 2.90
N SER A 56 -8.45 -3.89 2.53
CA SER A 56 -7.99 -4.13 1.16
C SER A 56 -8.10 -5.60 0.79
N ALA A 57 -7.65 -6.47 1.68
CA ALA A 57 -7.75 -7.91 1.43
C ALA A 57 -9.20 -8.36 1.32
N ALA A 58 -10.07 -7.81 2.15
CA ALA A 58 -11.50 -8.13 2.10
C ALA A 58 -12.15 -7.67 0.80
N GLU A 59 -11.64 -6.60 0.22
CA GLU A 59 -12.15 -6.07 -1.05
C GLU A 59 -11.57 -6.76 -2.28
N GLY A 60 -10.67 -7.69 -2.08
CA GLY A 60 -10.07 -8.42 -3.20
C GLY A 60 -8.94 -7.66 -3.89
N ILE A 61 -8.28 -6.76 -3.19
CA ILE A 61 -7.12 -6.06 -3.74
C ILE A 61 -6.02 -7.08 -4.02
N ASP A 62 -5.38 -6.97 -5.17
CA ASP A 62 -4.35 -7.94 -5.57
C ASP A 62 -3.05 -7.77 -4.80
N VAL A 63 -2.62 -6.53 -4.58
CA VAL A 63 -1.36 -6.25 -3.91
C VAL A 63 -1.54 -5.07 -2.96
N VAL A 64 -1.02 -5.19 -1.75
CA VAL A 64 -0.90 -4.06 -0.83
C VAL A 64 0.58 -3.77 -0.65
N VAL A 65 0.98 -2.54 -0.88
CA VAL A 65 2.37 -2.12 -0.78
C VAL A 65 2.53 -1.21 0.44
N ALA A 66 3.38 -1.62 1.36
CA ALA A 66 3.68 -0.82 2.55
C ALA A 66 4.86 0.12 2.25
N ILE A 67 4.65 1.40 2.47
CA ILE A 67 5.70 2.41 2.31
C ILE A 67 5.99 2.99 3.69
N GLY A 68 7.17 2.68 4.22
CA GLY A 68 7.51 3.20 5.53
C GLY A 68 8.56 2.36 6.22
N GLY A 69 8.64 2.54 7.53
CA GLY A 69 9.58 1.81 8.35
C GLY A 69 9.03 0.46 8.82
N ASP A 70 9.78 -0.18 9.69
CA ASP A 70 9.48 -1.54 10.14
C ASP A 70 8.09 -1.68 10.77
N GLY A 71 7.65 -0.66 11.50
CA GLY A 71 6.34 -0.71 12.15
C GLY A 71 5.20 -0.83 11.15
N THR A 72 5.22 0.01 10.11
CA THR A 72 4.20 -0.01 9.07
C THR A 72 4.24 -1.32 8.32
N VAL A 73 5.44 -1.77 7.95
CA VAL A 73 5.61 -3.04 7.23
C VAL A 73 5.06 -4.20 8.05
N ASN A 74 5.38 -4.25 9.35
CA ASN A 74 4.90 -5.32 10.22
C ASN A 74 3.38 -5.32 10.36
N GLU A 75 2.78 -4.16 10.51
CA GLU A 75 1.31 -4.07 10.60
C GLU A 75 0.64 -4.60 9.35
N VAL A 76 1.14 -4.20 8.19
CA VAL A 76 0.57 -4.64 6.92
C VAL A 76 0.82 -6.13 6.72
N ALA A 77 2.03 -6.58 6.96
CA ALA A 77 2.38 -7.99 6.76
C ALA A 77 1.50 -8.92 7.61
N ARG A 78 1.34 -8.60 8.89
CA ARG A 78 0.51 -9.42 9.78
C ARG A 78 -0.94 -9.45 9.33
N SER A 79 -1.41 -8.35 8.78
CA SER A 79 -2.81 -8.25 8.36
C SER A 79 -3.09 -9.03 7.09
N LEU A 80 -2.08 -9.32 6.29
CA LEU A 80 -2.24 -10.05 5.04
C LEU A 80 -1.97 -11.54 5.15
N VAL A 81 -1.54 -12.01 6.33
CA VAL A 81 -1.33 -13.44 6.56
C VAL A 81 -2.65 -14.17 6.33
N HIS A 82 -2.60 -15.28 5.62
CA HIS A 82 -3.76 -16.10 5.27
C HIS A 82 -4.76 -15.41 4.34
N THR A 83 -4.33 -14.34 3.67
CA THR A 83 -5.14 -13.73 2.62
C THR A 83 -4.50 -14.02 1.26
N GLU A 84 -5.25 -13.77 0.20
CA GLU A 84 -4.73 -13.93 -1.15
C GLU A 84 -4.05 -12.66 -1.67
N THR A 85 -4.08 -11.61 -0.89
CA THR A 85 -3.45 -10.34 -1.25
C THR A 85 -1.95 -10.41 -1.05
N ALA A 86 -1.18 -10.05 -2.08
CA ALA A 86 0.27 -10.05 -1.98
C ALA A 86 0.78 -8.81 -1.25
N LEU A 87 1.94 -8.94 -0.65
CA LEU A 87 2.59 -7.84 0.06
C LEU A 87 3.76 -7.32 -0.76
N GLY A 88 3.81 -6.00 -0.97
CA GLY A 88 4.98 -5.33 -1.50
C GLY A 88 5.52 -4.37 -0.44
N ILE A 89 6.79 -4.05 -0.53
CA ILE A 89 7.44 -3.18 0.45
C ILE A 89 8.28 -2.14 -0.28
N ILE A 90 8.08 -0.88 0.06
CA ILE A 90 8.97 0.21 -0.37
C ILE A 90 9.58 0.78 0.92
N PRO A 91 10.84 0.49 1.19
CA PRO A 91 11.46 0.95 2.43
C PRO A 91 11.73 2.45 2.41
N ARG A 92 11.77 3.04 3.59
CA ARG A 92 12.05 4.45 3.74
C ARG A 92 13.03 4.72 4.85
#